data_760063c189e55c43f1020676c8022611
#
_entry.id   760063c189e55c43f1020676c8022611
#
_cell.length_a   1.000
_cell.length_b   1.000
_cell.length_c   1.000
_cell.angle_alpha   90.00
_cell.angle_beta   90.00
_cell.angle_gamma   90.00
#
_symmetry.space_group_name_H-M   'P 1'
#
loop_
_entity.id
_entity.type
_entity.pdbx_description
1 polymer ?
#
loop_
_entity_poly.entity_id
_entity_poly.type
_entity_poly.pdbx_seq_one_letter_code
_entity_poly.pdbx_strand_id
1 'polypeptide(L)'
;MINWFPGHMAKSLRELKEKQKVFDLFIILLDARLPLTSFNPEIYKIANKKPILFIFNKADKTNKDKINAFIPQYQKMGEVILSNLKDKKSILKINSKINNIYKLFDEKNKLKNKLTPPLKCVILGIPNIGKSTLINALANSRVAKVGNIPGITKSEQWINCNKYLLLDTPGILMPKLGSDDVGAKLAIVDSIRIDALNINEVIVEIYKLLSKTNKWVLEKINLAPSFDEEQIFAEINQYARRNKILKAGNEIDLNKSIKLLLQYFKNIDNIIYD
;
A
#
# COMPACT_ATOMS: atom_id res chain seq x y z
N MET A 1 7.79 20.10 0.17
CA MET A 1 6.71 19.37 0.93
C MET A 1 5.81 18.66 -0.08
N ILE A 2 5.79 17.32 -0.05
CA ILE A 2 4.97 16.52 -0.97
C ILE A 2 3.50 16.62 -0.55
N ASN A 3 2.78 17.56 -1.12
CA ASN A 3 1.33 17.75 -0.91
C ASN A 3 0.55 17.04 -2.02
N TRP A 4 0.03 15.84 -1.72
CA TRP A 4 -0.84 15.14 -2.64
C TRP A 4 -2.02 14.53 -1.88
N PHE A 5 -3.17 15.18 -1.97
CA PHE A 5 -4.43 14.68 -1.41
C PHE A 5 -5.59 14.91 -2.39
N PRO A 6 -5.98 13.89 -3.15
CA PRO A 6 -7.14 13.99 -4.01
C PRO A 6 -8.42 14.10 -3.17
N GLY A 7 -9.24 15.12 -3.42
CA GLY A 7 -10.49 15.37 -2.68
C GLY A 7 -11.47 14.19 -2.68
N HIS A 8 -11.38 13.27 -3.66
CA HIS A 8 -12.18 12.06 -3.71
C HIS A 8 -11.88 11.08 -2.56
N MET A 9 -10.69 11.13 -1.93
CA MET A 9 -10.35 10.23 -0.80
C MET A 9 -11.08 10.63 0.49
N ALA A 10 -11.23 11.93 0.76
CA ALA A 10 -12.04 12.42 1.88
C ALA A 10 -13.51 12.04 1.70
N LYS A 11 -14.02 12.12 0.46
CA LYS A 11 -15.36 11.68 0.10
C LYS A 11 -15.54 10.18 0.38
N SER A 12 -14.58 9.35 -0.07
CA SER A 12 -14.64 7.89 0.13
C SER A 12 -14.64 7.50 1.61
N LEU A 13 -13.89 8.20 2.48
CA LEU A 13 -13.94 7.96 3.93
C LEU A 13 -15.31 8.31 4.53
N ARG A 14 -15.94 9.39 4.08
CA ARG A 14 -17.28 9.79 4.51
C ARG A 14 -18.31 8.73 4.09
N GLU A 15 -18.30 8.33 2.82
CA GLU A 15 -19.19 7.29 2.29
C GLU A 15 -19.00 5.95 3.01
N LEU A 16 -17.77 5.57 3.32
CA LEU A 16 -17.46 4.38 4.11
C LEU A 16 -18.07 4.45 5.51
N LYS A 17 -17.98 5.61 6.18
CA LYS A 17 -18.56 5.84 7.50
C LYS A 17 -20.09 5.76 7.46
N GLU A 18 -20.74 6.33 6.45
CA GLU A 18 -22.19 6.26 6.27
C GLU A 18 -22.66 4.81 6.05
N LYS A 19 -21.91 4.04 5.26
CA LYS A 19 -22.21 2.64 4.92
C LYS A 19 -21.68 1.61 5.93
N GLN A 20 -21.02 2.02 7.01
CA GLN A 20 -20.36 1.09 7.95
C GLN A 20 -21.28 -0.03 8.46
N LYS A 21 -22.59 0.23 8.62
CA LYS A 21 -23.57 -0.76 9.10
C LYS A 21 -23.81 -1.90 8.12
N VAL A 22 -23.57 -1.67 6.83
CA VAL A 22 -23.79 -2.63 5.73
C VAL A 22 -22.74 -3.73 5.72
N PHE A 23 -21.51 -3.45 6.15
CA PHE A 23 -20.41 -4.38 6.09
C PHE A 23 -20.39 -5.34 7.28
N ASP A 24 -20.04 -6.60 7.02
CA ASP A 24 -19.88 -7.66 8.03
C ASP A 24 -18.40 -7.93 8.32
N LEU A 25 -17.50 -7.66 7.36
CA LEU A 25 -16.06 -7.86 7.46
C LEU A 25 -15.31 -6.71 6.79
N PHE A 26 -14.29 -6.19 7.48
CA PHE A 26 -13.34 -5.23 6.94
C PHE A 26 -12.04 -5.94 6.57
N ILE A 27 -11.65 -5.92 5.30
CA ILE A 27 -10.39 -6.44 4.78
C ILE A 27 -9.48 -5.24 4.52
N ILE A 28 -8.41 -5.11 5.32
CA ILE A 28 -7.49 -3.97 5.24
C ILE A 28 -6.17 -4.45 4.67
N LEU A 29 -5.85 -3.99 3.44
CA LEU A 29 -4.56 -4.24 2.81
C LEU A 29 -3.56 -3.19 3.24
N LEU A 30 -2.41 -3.67 3.72
CA LEU A 30 -1.25 -2.88 4.12
C LEU A 30 -0.05 -3.24 3.23
N ASP A 31 0.84 -2.30 2.95
CA ASP A 31 2.13 -2.60 2.32
C ASP A 31 3.09 -3.09 3.42
N ALA A 32 3.61 -4.30 3.28
CA ALA A 32 4.50 -4.87 4.27
C ALA A 32 5.80 -4.07 4.45
N ARG A 33 6.17 -3.23 3.46
CA ARG A 33 7.31 -2.28 3.56
C ARG A 33 6.96 -1.02 4.35
N LEU A 34 5.66 -0.74 4.53
CA LEU A 34 5.10 0.42 5.24
C LEU A 34 4.03 -0.03 6.25
N PRO A 35 4.38 -0.85 7.24
CA PRO A 35 3.40 -1.44 8.16
C PRO A 35 2.60 -0.39 8.95
N LEU A 36 3.19 0.75 9.30
CA LEU A 36 2.50 1.84 10.00
C LEU A 36 1.90 2.86 9.03
N THR A 37 2.70 3.38 8.11
CA THR A 37 2.32 4.46 7.20
C THR A 37 1.20 4.06 6.24
N SER A 38 1.08 2.78 5.86
CA SER A 38 -0.01 2.30 5.00
C SER A 38 -1.34 2.08 5.73
N PHE A 39 -1.36 2.18 7.06
CA PHE A 39 -2.56 2.04 7.87
C PHE A 39 -3.22 3.39 8.17
N ASN A 40 -4.51 3.50 7.88
CA ASN A 40 -5.32 4.65 8.29
C ASN A 40 -6.12 4.30 9.56
N PRO A 41 -5.78 4.88 10.73
CA PRO A 41 -6.46 4.59 12.00
C PRO A 41 -7.96 4.90 11.99
N GLU A 42 -8.44 5.83 11.14
CA GLU A 42 -9.86 6.16 11.04
C GLU A 42 -10.67 4.95 10.54
N ILE A 43 -10.08 4.09 9.71
CA ILE A 43 -10.73 2.86 9.24
C ILE A 43 -11.05 1.92 10.42
N TYR A 44 -10.14 1.83 11.41
CA TYR A 44 -10.39 1.02 12.61
C TYR A 44 -11.56 1.54 13.43
N LYS A 45 -11.66 2.88 13.59
CA LYS A 45 -12.82 3.51 14.26
C LYS A 45 -14.13 3.26 13.52
N ILE A 46 -14.10 3.32 12.17
CA ILE A 46 -15.26 3.04 11.32
C ILE A 46 -15.70 1.58 11.43
N ALA A 47 -14.76 0.65 11.53
CA ALA A 47 -15.06 -0.78 11.65
C ALA A 47 -15.86 -1.11 12.93
N ASN A 48 -15.75 -0.32 14.00
CA ASN A 48 -16.62 -0.34 15.19
C ASN A 48 -16.94 -1.75 15.70
N LYS A 49 -15.93 -2.48 16.18
CA LYS A 49 -16.03 -3.85 16.73
C LYS A 49 -16.42 -4.95 15.71
N LYS A 50 -16.54 -4.64 14.44
CA LYS A 50 -16.72 -5.66 13.40
C LYS A 50 -15.42 -6.42 13.14
N PRO A 51 -15.48 -7.67 12.66
CA PRO A 51 -14.28 -8.42 12.30
C PRO A 51 -13.40 -7.65 11.31
N ILE A 52 -12.08 -7.69 11.55
CA ILE A 52 -11.08 -7.09 10.68
C ILE A 52 -10.07 -8.17 10.29
N LEU A 53 -9.76 -8.23 9.00
CA LEU A 53 -8.68 -9.03 8.44
C LEU A 53 -7.61 -8.09 7.86
N PHE A 54 -6.46 -8.00 8.52
CA PHE A 54 -5.29 -7.29 8.03
C PHE A 54 -4.49 -8.19 7.10
N ILE A 55 -4.19 -7.71 5.89
CA ILE A 55 -3.37 -8.41 4.90
C ILE A 55 -2.16 -7.54 4.58
N PHE A 56 -0.99 -7.94 5.07
CA PHE A 56 0.28 -7.32 4.70
C PHE A 56 0.73 -7.88 3.36
N ASN A 57 0.43 -7.17 2.28
CA ASN A 57 0.82 -7.54 0.93
C ASN A 57 2.26 -7.15 0.63
N LYS A 58 2.86 -7.75 -0.40
CA LYS A 58 4.26 -7.58 -0.80
C LYS A 58 5.24 -8.02 0.29
N ALA A 59 4.86 -9.02 1.10
CA ALA A 59 5.69 -9.57 2.16
C ALA A 59 6.99 -10.23 1.62
N ASP A 60 7.00 -10.60 0.33
CA ASP A 60 8.20 -11.05 -0.40
C ASP A 60 9.26 -9.95 -0.56
N LYS A 61 8.88 -8.68 -0.44
CA LYS A 61 9.77 -7.52 -0.57
C LYS A 61 10.32 -7.01 0.76
N THR A 62 9.90 -7.58 1.88
CA THR A 62 10.29 -7.11 3.22
C THR A 62 11.25 -8.04 3.92
N ASN A 63 11.94 -7.50 4.91
CA ASN A 63 12.68 -8.30 5.87
C ASN A 63 11.68 -8.98 6.82
N LYS A 64 11.66 -10.33 6.81
CA LYS A 64 10.69 -11.13 7.59
C LYS A 64 10.81 -10.92 9.10
N ASP A 65 12.01 -10.78 9.61
CA ASP A 65 12.22 -10.59 11.06
C ASP A 65 11.75 -9.20 11.49
N LYS A 66 12.03 -8.18 10.69
CA LYS A 66 11.58 -6.81 10.97
C LYS A 66 10.06 -6.67 10.90
N ILE A 67 9.39 -7.26 9.90
CA ILE A 67 7.92 -7.16 9.79
C ILE A 67 7.22 -7.85 10.97
N ASN A 68 7.79 -8.93 11.51
CA ASN A 68 7.22 -9.64 12.65
C ASN A 68 7.12 -8.75 13.91
N ALA A 69 7.96 -7.73 14.06
CA ALA A 69 7.87 -6.78 15.16
C ALA A 69 6.59 -5.93 15.12
N PHE A 70 5.99 -5.73 13.94
CA PHE A 70 4.76 -4.96 13.76
C PHE A 70 3.48 -5.81 13.90
N ILE A 71 3.55 -7.13 13.74
CA ILE A 71 2.38 -8.01 13.73
C ILE A 71 1.57 -7.96 15.04
N PRO A 72 2.18 -7.99 16.26
CA PRO A 72 1.42 -8.08 17.52
C PRO A 72 0.43 -6.93 17.73
N GLN A 73 0.76 -5.70 17.30
CA GLN A 73 -0.16 -4.57 17.44
C GLN A 73 -1.44 -4.73 16.60
N TYR A 74 -1.33 -5.34 15.40
CA TYR A 74 -2.48 -5.59 14.53
C TYR A 74 -3.30 -6.80 15.00
N GLN A 75 -2.65 -7.82 15.58
CA GLN A 75 -3.33 -8.98 16.17
C GLN A 75 -4.26 -8.61 17.33
N LYS A 76 -3.98 -7.51 18.04
CA LYS A 76 -4.89 -6.94 19.06
C LYS A 76 -6.18 -6.36 18.46
N MET A 77 -6.16 -6.01 17.17
CA MET A 77 -7.28 -5.37 16.46
C MET A 77 -8.04 -6.31 15.54
N GLY A 78 -7.42 -7.41 15.12
CA GLY A 78 -8.03 -8.36 14.18
C GLY A 78 -7.09 -9.48 13.76
N GLU A 79 -7.52 -10.25 12.79
CA GLU A 79 -6.74 -11.33 12.20
C GLU A 79 -5.67 -10.77 11.25
N VAL A 80 -4.48 -11.39 11.19
CA VAL A 80 -3.34 -10.91 10.39
C VAL A 80 -2.83 -12.00 9.44
N ILE A 81 -2.56 -11.62 8.20
CA ILE A 81 -1.94 -12.48 7.19
C ILE A 81 -0.79 -11.71 6.52
N LEU A 82 0.40 -12.32 6.45
CA LEU A 82 1.46 -11.93 5.53
C LEU A 82 1.20 -12.58 4.16
N SER A 83 1.28 -11.80 3.09
CA SER A 83 0.86 -12.21 1.75
C SER A 83 1.77 -11.68 0.66
N ASN A 84 1.92 -12.47 -0.39
CA ASN A 84 2.27 -12.04 -1.73
C ASN A 84 1.10 -12.39 -2.65
N LEU A 85 0.33 -11.38 -3.09
CA LEU A 85 -0.86 -11.61 -3.94
C LEU A 85 -0.54 -12.17 -5.34
N LYS A 86 0.74 -12.26 -5.72
CA LYS A 86 1.19 -12.99 -6.91
C LYS A 86 1.27 -14.49 -6.69
N ASP A 87 1.31 -14.94 -5.43
CA ASP A 87 1.40 -16.35 -5.06
C ASP A 87 0.01 -16.94 -4.80
N LYS A 88 -0.31 -18.02 -5.51
CA LYS A 88 -1.58 -18.74 -5.35
C LYS A 88 -1.79 -19.28 -3.92
N LYS A 89 -0.72 -19.72 -3.22
CA LYS A 89 -0.82 -20.18 -1.83
C LYS A 89 -1.28 -19.08 -0.89
N SER A 90 -0.80 -17.86 -1.09
CA SER A 90 -1.26 -16.69 -0.35
C SER A 90 -2.74 -16.41 -0.55
N ILE A 91 -3.25 -16.49 -1.78
CA ILE A 91 -4.67 -16.30 -2.10
C ILE A 91 -5.53 -17.39 -1.44
N LEU A 92 -5.10 -18.66 -1.50
CA LEU A 92 -5.81 -19.76 -0.85
C LEU A 92 -5.89 -19.56 0.68
N LYS A 93 -4.81 -19.11 1.31
CA LYS A 93 -4.77 -18.79 2.75
C LYS A 93 -5.74 -17.68 3.11
N ILE A 94 -5.79 -16.61 2.31
CA ILE A 94 -6.73 -15.49 2.50
C ILE A 94 -8.17 -15.99 2.37
N ASN A 95 -8.48 -16.71 1.29
CA ASN A 95 -9.83 -17.26 1.07
C ASN A 95 -10.27 -18.21 2.20
N SER A 96 -9.37 -19.10 2.66
CA SER A 96 -9.63 -19.97 3.82
C SER A 96 -9.98 -19.15 5.08
N LYS A 97 -9.27 -18.04 5.33
CA LYS A 97 -9.52 -17.19 6.50
C LYS A 97 -10.89 -16.49 6.41
N ILE A 98 -11.26 -15.96 5.23
CA ILE A 98 -12.58 -15.37 4.99
C ILE A 98 -13.69 -16.43 5.19
N ASN A 99 -13.49 -17.65 4.67
CA ASN A 99 -14.44 -18.76 4.85
C ASN A 99 -14.59 -19.18 6.31
N ASN A 100 -13.54 -19.12 7.12
CA ASN A 100 -13.63 -19.40 8.56
C ASN A 100 -14.46 -18.33 9.29
N ILE A 101 -14.28 -17.06 8.93
CA ILE A 101 -15.10 -15.95 9.45
C ILE A 101 -16.58 -16.15 9.04
N TYR A 102 -16.84 -16.58 7.78
CA TYR A 102 -18.20 -16.90 7.33
C TYR A 102 -18.82 -18.05 8.14
N LYS A 103 -18.08 -19.12 8.44
CA LYS A 103 -18.58 -20.21 9.26
C LYS A 103 -19.04 -19.76 10.65
N LEU A 104 -18.25 -18.91 11.32
CA LEU A 104 -18.62 -18.34 12.62
C LEU A 104 -19.87 -17.44 12.51
N PHE A 105 -20.02 -16.74 11.40
CA PHE A 105 -21.20 -15.92 11.12
C PHE A 105 -22.45 -16.79 10.87
N ASP A 106 -22.28 -17.89 10.13
CA ASP A 106 -23.33 -18.88 9.84
C ASP A 106 -23.82 -19.56 11.13
N GLU A 107 -22.91 -20.02 11.98
CA GLU A 107 -23.22 -20.62 13.28
C GLU A 107 -24.05 -19.67 14.16
N LYS A 108 -23.65 -18.38 14.25
CA LYS A 108 -24.41 -17.38 15.00
C LYS A 108 -25.82 -17.14 14.46
N ASN A 109 -26.01 -17.20 13.13
CA ASN A 109 -27.32 -17.04 12.51
C ASN A 109 -28.19 -18.29 12.73
N LYS A 110 -27.62 -19.48 12.60
CA LYS A 110 -28.31 -20.76 12.88
C LYS A 110 -28.84 -20.85 14.31
N LEU A 111 -28.04 -20.39 15.29
CA LEU A 111 -28.48 -20.32 16.70
C LEU A 111 -29.67 -19.38 16.90
N LYS A 112 -29.90 -18.45 15.98
CA LYS A 112 -31.05 -17.52 15.99
C LYS A 112 -32.17 -17.93 15.02
N ASN A 113 -32.11 -19.15 14.48
CA ASN A 113 -33.02 -19.66 13.44
C ASN A 113 -33.15 -18.73 12.21
N LYS A 114 -32.01 -18.11 11.78
CA LYS A 114 -31.97 -17.19 10.64
C LYS A 114 -31.17 -17.82 9.50
N LEU A 115 -31.63 -17.58 8.26
CA LEU A 115 -30.85 -17.87 7.07
C LEU A 115 -29.60 -16.95 7.03
N THR A 116 -28.47 -17.51 6.62
CA THR A 116 -27.22 -16.79 6.55
C THR A 116 -27.02 -16.23 5.14
N PRO A 117 -27.05 -14.88 4.99
CA PRO A 117 -26.73 -14.25 3.72
C PRO A 117 -25.22 -14.31 3.47
N PRO A 118 -24.74 -14.08 2.24
CA PRO A 118 -23.32 -13.87 1.97
C PRO A 118 -22.74 -12.72 2.81
N LEU A 119 -21.51 -12.90 3.36
CA LEU A 119 -20.81 -11.84 4.07
C LEU A 119 -20.55 -10.64 3.17
N LYS A 120 -20.92 -9.46 3.61
CA LYS A 120 -20.59 -8.20 2.93
C LYS A 120 -19.23 -7.70 3.39
N CYS A 121 -18.22 -7.91 2.55
CA CYS A 121 -16.82 -7.56 2.85
C CYS A 121 -16.45 -6.27 2.11
N VAL A 122 -15.86 -5.31 2.81
CA VAL A 122 -15.26 -4.13 2.19
C VAL A 122 -13.74 -4.28 2.16
N ILE A 123 -13.12 -3.97 1.00
CA ILE A 123 -11.66 -4.02 0.83
C ILE A 123 -11.12 -2.60 0.84
N LEU A 124 -10.21 -2.33 1.78
CA LEU A 124 -9.64 -1.01 2.05
C LEU A 124 -8.12 -1.05 1.98
N GLY A 125 -7.51 0.08 1.73
CA GLY A 125 -6.06 0.27 1.71
C GLY A 125 -5.63 1.40 0.80
N ILE A 126 -4.36 1.75 0.86
CA ILE A 126 -3.75 2.80 0.04
C ILE A 126 -3.83 2.47 -1.46
N PRO A 127 -3.70 3.46 -2.36
CA PRO A 127 -3.60 3.19 -3.80
C PRO A 127 -2.46 2.20 -4.11
N ASN A 128 -2.61 1.43 -5.18
CA ASN A 128 -1.62 0.47 -5.70
C ASN A 128 -1.14 -0.62 -4.71
N ILE A 129 -1.86 -0.82 -3.61
CA ILE A 129 -1.56 -1.88 -2.62
C ILE A 129 -1.91 -3.29 -3.13
N GLY A 130 -2.76 -3.39 -4.16
CA GLY A 130 -3.21 -4.65 -4.74
C GLY A 130 -4.66 -5.02 -4.43
N LYS A 131 -5.54 -4.05 -4.09
CA LYS A 131 -6.98 -4.30 -3.84
C LYS A 131 -7.64 -5.02 -5.01
N SER A 132 -7.59 -4.45 -6.21
CA SER A 132 -8.18 -5.05 -7.40
C SER A 132 -7.52 -6.39 -7.79
N THR A 133 -6.25 -6.57 -7.48
CA THR A 133 -5.56 -7.87 -7.65
C THR A 133 -6.15 -8.93 -6.73
N LEU A 134 -6.35 -8.61 -5.45
CA LEU A 134 -6.98 -9.51 -4.49
C LEU A 134 -8.40 -9.85 -4.89
N ILE A 135 -9.20 -8.86 -5.28
CA ILE A 135 -10.58 -9.05 -5.72
C ILE A 135 -10.65 -10.02 -6.90
N ASN A 136 -9.85 -9.78 -7.94
CA ASN A 136 -9.81 -10.63 -9.12
C ASN A 136 -9.37 -12.07 -8.79
N ALA A 137 -8.41 -12.22 -7.89
CA ALA A 137 -7.94 -13.53 -7.46
C ALA A 137 -9.00 -14.30 -6.65
N LEU A 138 -9.75 -13.61 -5.79
CA LEU A 138 -10.83 -14.22 -4.99
C LEU A 138 -12.09 -14.51 -5.82
N ALA A 139 -12.38 -13.67 -6.82
CA ALA A 139 -13.51 -13.88 -7.74
C ALA A 139 -13.23 -14.91 -8.85
N ASN A 140 -12.00 -15.40 -8.97
CA ASN A 140 -11.52 -16.26 -10.07
C ASN A 140 -11.81 -15.69 -11.48
N SER A 141 -11.87 -14.35 -11.60
CA SER A 141 -12.20 -13.65 -12.86
C SER A 141 -11.64 -12.22 -12.85
N ARG A 142 -11.51 -11.63 -14.04
CA ARG A 142 -11.05 -10.23 -14.19
C ARG A 142 -12.21 -9.25 -14.12
N VAL A 143 -12.80 -9.11 -12.94
CA VAL A 143 -13.96 -8.23 -12.71
C VAL A 143 -13.58 -6.82 -12.26
N ALA A 144 -12.41 -6.64 -11.65
CA ALA A 144 -11.90 -5.34 -11.22
C ALA A 144 -10.72 -4.88 -12.10
N LYS A 145 -10.65 -3.56 -12.38
CA LYS A 145 -9.55 -2.99 -13.17
C LYS A 145 -8.25 -2.98 -12.35
N VAL A 146 -7.18 -3.48 -12.96
CA VAL A 146 -5.84 -3.52 -12.36
C VAL A 146 -4.90 -2.61 -13.15
N GLY A 147 -4.09 -1.81 -12.45
CA GLY A 147 -3.06 -0.98 -13.05
C GLY A 147 -2.18 -0.32 -11.99
N ASN A 148 -1.01 0.16 -12.41
CA ASN A 148 -0.04 0.82 -11.53
C ASN A 148 -0.29 2.33 -11.36
N ILE A 149 -1.43 2.84 -11.85
CA ILE A 149 -1.79 4.26 -11.76
C ILE A 149 -2.68 4.45 -10.53
N PRO A 150 -2.30 5.27 -9.53
CA PRO A 150 -3.14 5.59 -8.40
C PRO A 150 -4.49 6.19 -8.84
N GLY A 151 -5.60 5.72 -8.22
CA GLY A 151 -6.95 6.21 -8.52
C GLY A 151 -7.60 5.55 -9.75
N ILE A 152 -7.14 4.39 -10.18
CA ILE A 152 -7.74 3.65 -11.31
C ILE A 152 -9.18 3.18 -11.02
N THR A 153 -9.48 2.82 -9.76
CA THR A 153 -10.84 2.50 -9.30
C THR A 153 -11.56 3.79 -8.97
N LYS A 154 -12.57 4.16 -9.78
CA LYS A 154 -13.32 5.42 -9.67
C LYS A 154 -14.70 5.28 -9.03
N SER A 155 -15.26 4.07 -9.03
CA SER A 155 -16.60 3.78 -8.51
C SER A 155 -16.61 2.50 -7.69
N GLU A 156 -17.54 2.41 -6.74
CA GLU A 156 -17.77 1.20 -5.94
C GLU A 156 -18.51 0.16 -6.77
N GLN A 157 -18.10 -1.10 -6.62
CA GLN A 157 -18.74 -2.23 -7.30
C GLN A 157 -18.77 -3.44 -6.36
N TRP A 158 -19.95 -4.07 -6.20
CA TRP A 158 -20.10 -5.34 -5.51
C TRP A 158 -19.75 -6.52 -6.43
N ILE A 159 -18.90 -7.39 -5.95
CA ILE A 159 -18.42 -8.56 -6.67
C ILE A 159 -18.81 -9.81 -5.87
N ASN A 160 -19.56 -10.71 -6.52
CA ASN A 160 -20.04 -11.94 -5.89
C ASN A 160 -18.95 -13.02 -5.92
N CYS A 161 -18.64 -13.56 -4.74
CA CYS A 161 -17.71 -14.67 -4.52
C CYS A 161 -18.41 -15.84 -3.80
N ASN A 162 -19.66 -16.13 -4.10
CA ASN A 162 -20.54 -17.15 -3.48
C ASN A 162 -20.87 -16.83 -2.01
N LYS A 163 -20.01 -17.24 -1.08
CA LYS A 163 -20.22 -17.09 0.37
C LYS A 163 -20.04 -15.65 0.86
N TYR A 164 -19.46 -14.80 0.07
CA TYR A 164 -19.23 -13.40 0.40
C TYR A 164 -19.32 -12.49 -0.83
N LEU A 165 -19.65 -11.26 -0.57
CA LEU A 165 -19.65 -10.17 -1.55
C LEU A 165 -18.48 -9.24 -1.22
N LEU A 166 -17.68 -8.88 -2.22
CA LEU A 166 -16.57 -7.95 -2.07
C LEU A 166 -16.97 -6.59 -2.63
N LEU A 167 -16.76 -5.52 -1.85
CA LEU A 167 -16.88 -4.16 -2.35
C LEU A 167 -15.50 -3.65 -2.74
N ASP A 168 -15.30 -3.37 -4.04
CA ASP A 168 -14.10 -2.66 -4.52
C ASP A 168 -14.27 -1.16 -4.24
N THR A 169 -13.33 -0.62 -3.47
CA THR A 169 -13.33 0.80 -3.10
C THR A 169 -12.14 1.53 -3.72
N PRO A 170 -12.27 2.84 -4.02
CA PRO A 170 -11.10 3.67 -4.33
C PRO A 170 -10.05 3.58 -3.22
N GLY A 171 -8.76 3.79 -3.57
CA GLY A 171 -7.70 3.83 -2.57
C GLY A 171 -7.93 4.93 -1.54
N ILE A 172 -7.81 4.62 -0.26
CA ILE A 172 -8.01 5.56 0.85
C ILE A 172 -6.67 5.79 1.53
N LEU A 173 -6.16 7.01 1.41
CA LEU A 173 -5.01 7.51 2.18
C LEU A 173 -5.47 8.25 3.43
N MET A 174 -4.53 8.57 4.30
CA MET A 174 -4.79 9.48 5.43
C MET A 174 -5.15 10.89 4.92
N PRO A 175 -6.07 11.62 5.57
CA PRO A 175 -6.53 12.94 5.15
C PRO A 175 -5.43 14.00 5.07
N LYS A 176 -4.35 13.86 5.84
CA LYS A 176 -3.17 14.73 5.80
C LYS A 176 -1.92 13.86 5.81
N LEU A 177 -1.03 14.11 4.87
CA LEU A 177 0.34 13.62 4.95
C LEU A 177 1.01 14.43 6.07
N GLY A 178 1.11 13.86 7.26
CA GLY A 178 1.52 14.58 8.48
C GLY A 178 2.97 15.08 8.48
N SER A 179 3.81 14.61 7.55
CA SER A 179 5.21 15.01 7.38
C SER A 179 5.69 14.65 5.97
N ASP A 180 6.79 15.28 5.53
CA ASP A 180 7.46 14.99 4.24
C ASP A 180 7.92 13.54 4.16
N ASP A 181 8.30 12.95 5.29
CA ASP A 181 8.65 11.55 5.44
C ASP A 181 7.52 10.61 5.00
N VAL A 182 6.27 10.89 5.38
CA VAL A 182 5.10 10.11 4.95
C VAL A 182 4.89 10.23 3.42
N GLY A 183 5.06 11.42 2.86
CA GLY A 183 4.99 11.64 1.42
C GLY A 183 6.03 10.84 0.64
N ALA A 184 7.29 10.86 1.09
CA ALA A 184 8.38 10.08 0.51
C ALA A 184 8.13 8.56 0.59
N LYS A 185 7.66 8.06 1.75
CA LYS A 185 7.29 6.66 1.96
C LYS A 185 6.20 6.20 0.99
N LEU A 186 5.15 7.00 0.82
CA LEU A 186 4.05 6.68 -0.10
C LEU A 186 4.48 6.78 -1.57
N ALA A 187 5.38 7.72 -1.91
CA ALA A 187 5.93 7.87 -3.24
C ALA A 187 6.79 6.66 -3.65
N ILE A 188 7.66 6.18 -2.75
CA ILE A 188 8.57 5.06 -3.04
C ILE A 188 7.84 3.73 -3.24
N VAL A 189 6.61 3.57 -2.70
CA VAL A 189 5.76 2.38 -2.91
C VAL A 189 4.68 2.57 -3.97
N ASP A 190 4.74 3.65 -4.77
CA ASP A 190 3.78 4.01 -5.83
C ASP A 190 2.35 4.29 -5.36
N SER A 191 2.16 4.65 -4.09
CA SER A 191 0.83 4.97 -3.56
C SER A 191 0.36 6.38 -3.88
N ILE A 192 1.28 7.26 -4.31
CA ILE A 192 0.98 8.59 -4.86
C ILE A 192 1.59 8.74 -6.25
N ARG A 193 0.98 9.60 -7.06
CA ARG A 193 1.43 9.85 -8.45
C ARG A 193 2.62 10.81 -8.45
N ILE A 194 3.81 10.27 -8.69
CA ILE A 194 5.03 11.07 -8.80
C ILE A 194 4.99 11.99 -10.03
N ASP A 195 4.36 11.57 -11.12
CA ASP A 195 4.24 12.36 -12.37
C ASP A 195 3.52 13.69 -12.18
N ALA A 196 2.69 13.82 -11.13
CA ALA A 196 1.98 15.05 -10.80
C ALA A 196 2.75 15.96 -9.82
N LEU A 197 3.97 15.58 -9.43
CA LEU A 197 4.80 16.25 -8.45
C LEU A 197 6.09 16.76 -9.08
N ASN A 198 6.76 17.68 -8.40
CA ASN A 198 8.10 18.08 -8.76
C ASN A 198 9.07 16.90 -8.48
N ILE A 199 9.62 16.31 -9.54
CA ILE A 199 10.48 15.13 -9.44
C ILE A 199 11.76 15.39 -8.62
N ASN A 200 12.25 16.64 -8.60
CA ASN A 200 13.42 17.04 -7.83
C ASN A 200 13.11 17.04 -6.33
N GLU A 201 11.95 17.53 -5.92
CA GLU A 201 11.50 17.43 -4.52
C GLU A 201 11.32 15.99 -4.09
N VAL A 202 10.70 15.16 -4.95
CA VAL A 202 10.46 13.75 -4.67
C VAL A 202 11.76 12.99 -4.46
N ILE A 203 12.77 13.17 -5.32
CA ILE A 203 14.05 12.45 -5.18
C ILE A 203 14.79 12.88 -3.91
N VAL A 204 14.78 14.18 -3.59
CA VAL A 204 15.41 14.72 -2.38
C VAL A 204 14.77 14.11 -1.13
N GLU A 205 13.45 14.07 -1.03
CA GLU A 205 12.76 13.52 0.14
C GLU A 205 12.93 11.99 0.26
N ILE A 206 12.94 11.25 -0.85
CA ILE A 206 13.24 9.81 -0.85
C ILE A 206 14.71 9.59 -0.45
N TYR A 207 15.64 10.39 -0.94
CA TYR A 207 17.05 10.28 -0.58
C TYR A 207 17.27 10.51 0.92
N LYS A 208 16.66 11.56 1.50
CA LYS A 208 16.66 11.83 2.94
C LYS A 208 16.07 10.68 3.75
N LEU A 209 14.92 10.12 3.28
CA LEU A 209 14.31 8.96 3.90
C LEU A 209 15.28 7.76 3.94
N LEU A 210 15.92 7.43 2.81
CA LEU A 210 16.89 6.36 2.72
C LEU A 210 18.13 6.64 3.57
N SER A 211 18.62 7.88 3.59
CA SER A 211 19.74 8.31 4.44
C SER A 211 19.45 8.11 5.92
N LYS A 212 18.18 8.26 6.34
CA LYS A 212 17.74 8.08 7.71
C LYS A 212 17.54 6.62 8.09
N THR A 213 16.87 5.85 7.23
CA THR A 213 16.31 4.53 7.59
C THR A 213 17.06 3.36 6.97
N ASN A 214 17.65 3.52 5.79
CA ASN A 214 18.19 2.44 4.99
C ASN A 214 19.45 2.89 4.20
N LYS A 215 20.47 3.42 4.88
CA LYS A 215 21.72 3.96 4.28
C LYS A 215 22.36 2.98 3.31
N TRP A 216 22.34 1.69 3.63
CA TRP A 216 22.92 0.63 2.82
C TRP A 216 22.42 0.62 1.35
N VAL A 217 21.18 1.13 1.11
CA VAL A 217 20.62 1.22 -0.25
C VAL A 217 21.41 2.22 -1.11
N LEU A 218 21.77 3.35 -0.52
CA LEU A 218 22.59 4.38 -1.17
C LEU A 218 24.04 3.88 -1.35
N GLU A 219 24.62 3.36 -0.28
CA GLU A 219 26.00 2.84 -0.24
C GLU A 219 26.22 1.73 -1.28
N LYS A 220 25.22 0.87 -1.50
CA LYS A 220 25.27 -0.21 -2.51
C LYS A 220 25.50 0.29 -3.94
N ILE A 221 25.13 1.52 -4.24
CA ILE A 221 25.36 2.17 -5.54
C ILE A 221 26.37 3.31 -5.45
N ASN A 222 27.20 3.30 -4.39
CA ASN A 222 28.25 4.29 -4.11
C ASN A 222 27.72 5.73 -4.04
N LEU A 223 26.59 5.94 -3.35
CA LEU A 223 26.05 7.25 -2.99
C LEU A 223 26.25 7.46 -1.48
N ALA A 224 26.74 8.62 -1.07
CA ALA A 224 26.89 8.97 0.32
C ALA A 224 25.54 9.42 0.91
N PRO A 225 25.12 8.91 2.10
CA PRO A 225 23.94 9.42 2.77
C PRO A 225 24.05 10.92 3.07
N SER A 226 23.01 11.69 2.78
CA SER A 226 22.95 13.13 3.06
C SER A 226 21.54 13.61 3.36
N PHE A 227 21.42 14.73 4.09
CA PHE A 227 20.19 15.47 4.34
C PHE A 227 20.22 16.87 3.71
N ASP A 228 21.37 17.28 3.21
CA ASP A 228 21.57 18.54 2.50
C ASP A 228 21.23 18.39 1.02
N GLU A 229 20.41 19.30 0.50
CA GLU A 229 19.89 19.22 -0.87
C GLU A 229 20.98 19.41 -1.92
N GLU A 230 21.94 20.32 -1.70
CA GLU A 230 23.05 20.55 -2.65
C GLU A 230 23.96 19.33 -2.71
N GLN A 231 24.24 18.73 -1.55
CA GLN A 231 25.03 17.49 -1.48
C GLN A 231 24.30 16.32 -2.17
N ILE A 232 22.98 16.19 -1.97
CA ILE A 232 22.18 15.15 -2.65
C ILE A 232 22.30 15.30 -4.16
N PHE A 233 22.15 16.50 -4.71
CA PHE A 233 22.31 16.73 -6.15
C PHE A 233 23.75 16.52 -6.62
N ALA A 234 24.76 16.85 -5.80
CA ALA A 234 26.17 16.53 -6.10
C ALA A 234 26.38 15.01 -6.23
N GLU A 235 25.84 14.21 -5.31
CA GLU A 235 25.87 12.75 -5.35
C GLU A 235 25.16 12.20 -6.60
N ILE A 236 23.98 12.71 -6.94
CA ILE A 236 23.23 12.30 -8.15
C ILE A 236 24.05 12.65 -9.42
N ASN A 237 24.71 13.79 -9.46
CA ASN A 237 25.58 14.17 -10.57
C ASN A 237 26.79 13.25 -10.70
N GLN A 238 27.44 12.88 -9.58
CA GLN A 238 28.53 11.91 -9.59
C GLN A 238 28.07 10.52 -10.06
N TYR A 239 26.87 10.07 -9.59
CA TYR A 239 26.25 8.85 -10.07
C TYR A 239 26.02 8.88 -11.59
N ALA A 240 25.50 9.98 -12.11
CA ALA A 240 25.27 10.17 -13.53
C ALA A 240 26.58 10.07 -14.35
N ARG A 241 27.65 10.72 -13.88
CA ARG A 241 28.98 10.65 -14.54
C ARG A 241 29.55 9.24 -14.54
N ARG A 242 29.53 8.54 -13.39
CA ARG A 242 30.02 7.17 -13.27
C ARG A 242 29.27 6.20 -14.18
N ASN A 243 27.96 6.39 -14.35
CA ASN A 243 27.11 5.54 -15.18
C ASN A 243 26.93 6.04 -16.62
N LYS A 244 27.67 7.07 -17.04
CA LYS A 244 27.64 7.67 -18.39
C LYS A 244 26.22 8.07 -18.84
N ILE A 245 25.41 8.62 -17.90
CA ILE A 245 24.06 9.11 -18.17
C ILE A 245 24.17 10.55 -18.67
N LEU A 246 24.43 10.68 -19.97
CA LEU A 246 24.75 11.96 -20.62
C LEU A 246 23.73 12.26 -21.72
N LYS A 247 23.53 13.56 -21.99
CA LYS A 247 22.85 14.12 -23.17
C LYS A 247 23.84 14.26 -24.33
N ALA A 248 23.34 14.71 -25.49
CA ALA A 248 24.19 15.17 -26.58
C ALA A 248 25.11 16.30 -26.09
N GLY A 249 26.38 16.27 -26.46
CA GLY A 249 27.38 17.24 -25.99
C GLY A 249 28.09 16.88 -24.68
N ASN A 250 27.97 15.63 -24.19
CA ASN A 250 28.58 15.14 -22.93
C ASN A 250 28.09 15.84 -21.64
N GLU A 251 26.97 16.53 -21.69
CA GLU A 251 26.34 17.10 -20.50
C GLU A 251 25.58 16.02 -19.69
N ILE A 252 25.53 16.17 -18.38
CA ILE A 252 24.78 15.26 -17.51
C ILE A 252 23.28 15.34 -17.81
N ASP A 253 22.62 14.18 -18.02
CA ASP A 253 21.16 14.11 -18.04
C ASP A 253 20.64 13.86 -16.62
N LEU A 254 20.49 14.94 -15.85
CA LEU A 254 20.01 14.90 -14.47
C LEU A 254 18.61 14.28 -14.37
N ASN A 255 17.69 14.66 -15.27
CA ASN A 255 16.31 14.15 -15.26
C ASN A 255 16.25 12.63 -15.48
N LYS A 256 17.05 12.11 -16.41
CA LYS A 256 17.17 10.68 -16.67
C LYS A 256 17.80 9.96 -15.47
N SER A 257 18.81 10.56 -14.84
CA SER A 257 19.47 10.03 -13.64
C SER A 257 18.51 9.91 -12.48
N ILE A 258 17.70 10.94 -12.21
CA ILE A 258 16.67 10.94 -11.16
C ILE A 258 15.63 9.84 -11.42
N LYS A 259 15.15 9.70 -12.66
CA LYS A 259 14.17 8.66 -13.01
C LYS A 259 14.74 7.24 -12.79
N LEU A 260 15.98 7.02 -13.17
CA LEU A 260 16.66 5.72 -12.96
C LEU A 260 16.86 5.41 -11.47
N LEU A 261 17.27 6.40 -10.68
CA LEU A 261 17.40 6.24 -9.23
C LEU A 261 16.07 5.97 -8.56
N LEU A 262 15.00 6.70 -8.91
CA LEU A 262 13.65 6.44 -8.40
C LEU A 262 13.18 5.04 -8.76
N GLN A 263 13.43 4.59 -9.98
CA GLN A 263 13.11 3.22 -10.40
C GLN A 263 13.90 2.18 -9.60
N TYR A 264 15.19 2.42 -9.36
CA TYR A 264 16.03 1.56 -8.53
C TYR A 264 15.49 1.49 -7.10
N PHE A 265 15.24 2.63 -6.44
CA PHE A 265 14.75 2.69 -5.05
C PHE A 265 13.39 2.01 -4.86
N LYS A 266 12.48 2.10 -5.82
CA LYS A 266 11.18 1.41 -5.81
C LYS A 266 11.28 -0.11 -5.88
N ASN A 267 12.36 -0.64 -6.45
CA ASN A 267 12.56 -2.07 -6.67
C ASN A 267 13.47 -2.74 -5.63
N ILE A 268 13.83 -2.05 -4.57
CA ILE A 268 14.60 -2.64 -3.47
C ILE A 268 13.77 -3.68 -2.74
N ASP A 269 14.36 -4.86 -2.55
CA ASP A 269 13.80 -5.94 -1.74
C ASP A 269 14.44 -5.96 -0.34
N ASN A 270 13.84 -6.74 0.58
CA ASN A 270 14.30 -6.91 1.96
C ASN A 270 14.34 -5.61 2.78
N ILE A 271 13.34 -4.73 2.56
CA ILE A 271 13.32 -3.37 3.11
C ILE A 271 12.02 -3.06 3.86
N ILE A 272 12.13 -2.25 4.92
CA ILE A 272 11.03 -1.56 5.61
C ILE A 272 11.43 -0.10 5.74
N TYR A 273 10.51 0.80 5.44
CA TYR A 273 10.73 2.26 5.49
C TYR A 273 10.15 2.91 6.75
N ASP A 274 9.30 2.18 7.54
CA ASP A 274 8.74 2.63 8.84
C ASP A 274 9.69 2.40 10.01
#